data_5880eb4e9c020f7b3e2e19ddb342128b
#
_entry.id   5880eb4e9c020f7b3e2e19ddb342128b
#
_cell.length_a   1.000
_cell.length_b   1.000
_cell.length_c   1.000
_cell.angle_alpha   90.00
_cell.angle_beta   90.00
_cell.angle_gamma   90.00
#
_symmetry.space_group_name_H-M   'P 1'
#
loop_
_entity.id
_entity.type
_entity.pdbx_description
1 polymer ?
#
loop_
_entity_poly.entity_id
_entity_poly.type
_entity_poly.pdbx_seq_one_letter_code
_entity_poly.pdbx_strand_id
1 'polypeptide(L)'
;MKVKFLGALLLTATLTFFGCDDNTGTLGIGMLPGSDGISALTTEFPVTTRSVIADSVFAKTSTGYVGRFTDPLFGYYEASFLTELNCIDGFKFPEKYDFDKKTGILTGDSISGARLVVFYSTWFGDSLNACRMSAYELQTELDRNRYTNIEPAEYYRPNGALPILLGRRAYTAYDTSVTDEERNATDEYGNKTYYPSVVFTLDKDTYGNNWFNLSKEHPEYFKNSKEFIKNVFKGVYIKSDYGDGTVLYVDRVDLQMRYHFFVIDTATNVPYKRKQSDRKSTRLNSSHQK
;
A
#
# COMPACT_ATOMS: atom_id res chain seq x y z
N MET A 1 -74.40 -9.49 -27.97
CA MET A 1 -73.82 -8.80 -26.77
C MET A 1 -72.32 -8.66 -26.78
N LYS A 2 -71.58 -9.46 -27.51
CA LYS A 2 -70.11 -9.44 -27.50
C LYS A 2 -69.44 -8.22 -28.23
N VAL A 3 -70.10 -7.68 -29.27
CA VAL A 3 -69.52 -6.54 -30.05
C VAL A 3 -69.62 -5.20 -29.30
N LYS A 4 -70.67 -5.03 -28.47
CA LYS A 4 -70.77 -3.77 -27.65
C LYS A 4 -69.73 -3.69 -26.53
N PHE A 5 -69.30 -4.85 -25.99
CA PHE A 5 -68.25 -4.90 -24.99
C PHE A 5 -66.86 -4.62 -25.58
N LEU A 6 -66.63 -5.09 -26.81
CA LEU A 6 -65.34 -4.84 -27.49
C LEU A 6 -65.17 -3.34 -27.85
N GLY A 7 -66.27 -2.69 -28.27
CA GLY A 7 -66.30 -1.26 -28.56
C GLY A 7 -66.05 -0.40 -27.30
N ALA A 8 -66.65 -0.80 -26.16
CA ALA A 8 -66.44 -0.10 -24.89
C ALA A 8 -64.97 -0.27 -24.36
N LEU A 9 -64.43 -1.48 -24.56
CA LEU A 9 -63.03 -1.75 -24.18
C LEU A 9 -62.00 -0.95 -25.02
N LEU A 10 -62.27 -0.82 -26.33
CA LEU A 10 -61.48 -0.04 -27.26
C LEU A 10 -61.54 1.47 -26.95
N LEU A 11 -62.77 1.94 -26.59
CA LEU A 11 -63.00 3.35 -26.23
C LEU A 11 -62.29 3.71 -24.89
N THR A 12 -62.31 2.81 -23.91
CA THR A 12 -61.54 3.03 -22.65
C THR A 12 -60.07 2.94 -22.85
N ALA A 13 -59.53 2.07 -23.71
CA ALA A 13 -58.14 1.99 -24.03
C ALA A 13 -57.62 3.27 -24.74
N THR A 14 -58.38 3.85 -25.64
CA THR A 14 -58.00 5.10 -26.31
C THR A 14 -57.97 6.31 -25.35
N LEU A 15 -58.86 6.35 -24.37
CA LEU A 15 -58.88 7.43 -23.37
C LEU A 15 -57.73 7.39 -22.37
N THR A 16 -57.08 6.22 -22.18
CA THR A 16 -55.92 6.10 -21.31
C THR A 16 -54.61 6.48 -21.98
N PHE A 17 -54.56 6.61 -23.30
CA PHE A 17 -53.36 7.04 -24.03
C PHE A 17 -53.26 8.56 -24.25
N PHE A 18 -54.33 9.32 -23.94
CA PHE A 18 -54.22 10.79 -23.84
C PHE A 18 -53.80 11.19 -22.43
N GLY A 19 -52.67 10.64 -21.99
CA GLY A 19 -52.02 11.06 -20.75
C GLY A 19 -51.25 12.34 -20.97
N CYS A 20 -51.55 13.30 -20.18
CA CYS A 20 -50.89 14.55 -19.91
C CYS A 20 -49.59 14.77 -20.68
N ASP A 21 -49.63 15.69 -21.58
CA ASP A 21 -48.43 16.47 -21.98
C ASP A 21 -47.99 17.24 -20.74
N ASP A 22 -46.92 16.77 -20.11
CA ASP A 22 -46.32 17.39 -18.92
C ASP A 22 -45.64 18.69 -19.32
N ASN A 23 -46.44 19.67 -19.74
CA ASN A 23 -46.02 21.03 -19.99
C ASN A 23 -45.86 21.82 -18.68
N THR A 24 -45.55 21.13 -17.58
CA THR A 24 -45.27 21.79 -16.30
C THR A 24 -43.97 22.61 -16.35
N GLY A 25 -43.09 22.36 -17.34
CA GLY A 25 -41.92 23.18 -17.57
C GLY A 25 -42.17 24.63 -18.00
N THR A 26 -43.39 24.90 -18.45
CA THR A 26 -43.78 26.29 -18.85
C THR A 26 -44.70 27.01 -17.85
N LEU A 27 -45.19 26.29 -16.82
CA LEU A 27 -45.98 26.89 -15.76
C LEU A 27 -45.08 27.74 -14.86
N GLY A 28 -45.19 29.00 -14.99
CA GLY A 28 -44.40 29.99 -14.18
C GLY A 28 -43.40 30.83 -14.96
N ILE A 29 -43.03 30.43 -16.17
CA ILE A 29 -42.12 31.25 -17.00
C ILE A 29 -42.71 32.62 -17.35
N GLY A 30 -44.07 32.69 -17.51
CA GLY A 30 -44.75 33.94 -17.74
C GLY A 30 -44.98 34.85 -16.51
N MET A 31 -44.61 34.37 -15.31
CA MET A 31 -44.74 35.12 -14.05
C MET A 31 -43.38 35.69 -13.59
N LEU A 32 -42.28 35.32 -14.20
CA LEU A 32 -40.99 35.87 -13.88
C LEU A 32 -40.82 37.22 -14.60
N PRO A 33 -40.36 38.26 -13.92
CA PRO A 33 -39.92 39.45 -14.57
C PRO A 33 -38.87 39.12 -15.64
N GLY A 34 -38.91 39.75 -16.80
CA GLY A 34 -37.97 39.44 -17.90
C GLY A 34 -36.49 39.56 -17.55
N SER A 35 -36.18 40.09 -16.35
CA SER A 35 -34.83 40.19 -15.78
C SER A 35 -34.39 38.96 -15.02
N ASP A 36 -35.32 38.05 -14.64
CA ASP A 36 -35.03 36.84 -13.82
C ASP A 36 -35.04 35.53 -14.62
N GLY A 37 -35.07 35.65 -15.92
CA GLY A 37 -34.97 34.49 -16.80
C GLY A 37 -33.57 33.90 -16.85
N ILE A 38 -33.41 32.61 -16.50
CA ILE A 38 -32.18 31.88 -16.74
C ILE A 38 -32.16 31.45 -18.22
N SER A 39 -31.28 32.04 -19.01
CA SER A 39 -31.03 31.59 -20.38
C SER A 39 -29.76 30.76 -20.45
N ALA A 40 -29.88 29.55 -20.91
CA ALA A 40 -28.72 28.69 -21.22
C ALA A 40 -28.27 29.01 -22.66
N LEU A 41 -27.02 29.40 -22.80
CA LEU A 41 -26.41 29.58 -24.10
C LEU A 41 -25.46 28.39 -24.32
N THR A 42 -25.66 27.71 -25.43
CA THR A 42 -24.73 26.65 -25.86
C THR A 42 -23.85 27.25 -26.95
N THR A 43 -22.54 27.07 -26.80
CA THR A 43 -21.60 27.46 -27.84
C THR A 43 -20.61 26.31 -28.07
N GLU A 44 -20.19 26.11 -29.28
CA GLU A 44 -19.20 25.12 -29.67
C GLU A 44 -17.88 25.81 -29.95
N PHE A 45 -16.81 25.23 -29.41
CA PHE A 45 -15.45 25.70 -29.67
C PHE A 45 -14.70 24.58 -30.40
N PRO A 46 -14.00 24.90 -31.52
CA PRO A 46 -13.12 23.93 -32.15
C PRO A 46 -11.95 23.62 -31.23
N VAL A 47 -11.75 22.34 -30.94
CA VAL A 47 -10.62 21.84 -30.14
C VAL A 47 -9.69 21.03 -31.02
N THR A 48 -8.42 21.43 -31.02
CA THR A 48 -7.37 20.65 -31.66
C THR A 48 -6.54 19.95 -30.57
N THR A 49 -6.47 18.65 -30.64
CA THR A 49 -5.66 17.83 -29.73
C THR A 49 -4.42 17.31 -30.45
N ARG A 50 -3.33 17.16 -29.68
CA ARG A 50 -2.11 16.52 -30.15
C ARG A 50 -1.51 15.69 -29.02
N SER A 51 -0.90 14.58 -29.37
CA SER A 51 -0.06 13.80 -28.43
C SER A 51 1.34 14.41 -28.39
N VAL A 52 1.86 14.57 -27.19
CA VAL A 52 3.25 15.01 -26.96
C VAL A 52 3.94 13.99 -26.09
N ILE A 53 5.23 13.76 -26.35
CA ILE A 53 6.06 12.94 -25.46
C ILE A 53 6.37 13.76 -24.23
N ALA A 54 6.05 13.21 -23.04
CA ALA A 54 6.49 13.76 -21.78
C ALA A 54 7.81 13.09 -21.40
N ASP A 55 8.87 13.86 -21.20
CA ASP A 55 10.18 13.34 -20.79
C ASP A 55 10.10 12.74 -19.38
N SER A 56 9.30 13.34 -18.51
CA SER A 56 9.09 12.87 -17.15
C SER A 56 7.79 13.44 -16.56
N VAL A 57 7.19 12.69 -15.66
CA VAL A 57 6.04 13.12 -14.87
C VAL A 57 6.35 12.98 -13.38
N PHE A 58 5.72 13.79 -12.54
CA PHE A 58 5.93 13.71 -11.10
C PHE A 58 5.46 12.34 -10.56
N ALA A 59 6.39 11.62 -9.93
CA ALA A 59 6.21 10.21 -9.57
C ALA A 59 6.08 10.00 -8.05
N LYS A 60 5.18 10.71 -7.40
CA LYS A 60 4.85 10.48 -5.99
C LYS A 60 3.49 9.81 -5.90
N THR A 61 3.48 8.55 -5.52
CA THR A 61 2.27 7.72 -5.40
C THR A 61 2.23 7.00 -4.06
N SER A 62 1.05 6.63 -3.60
CA SER A 62 0.84 5.79 -2.43
C SER A 62 0.89 4.29 -2.75
N THR A 63 0.87 3.92 -4.03
CA THR A 63 0.90 2.54 -4.50
C THR A 63 2.19 2.28 -5.26
N GLY A 64 2.94 1.25 -4.85
CA GLY A 64 4.09 0.75 -5.58
C GLY A 64 3.69 -0.30 -6.60
N TYR A 65 4.35 -0.32 -7.73
CA TYR A 65 4.15 -1.34 -8.75
C TYR A 65 5.42 -2.16 -8.89
N VAL A 66 5.29 -3.49 -8.85
CA VAL A 66 6.42 -4.39 -9.07
C VAL A 66 6.00 -5.60 -9.88
N GLY A 67 6.69 -5.85 -10.96
CA GLY A 67 6.42 -6.97 -11.86
C GLY A 67 6.81 -6.68 -13.28
N ARG A 68 6.48 -7.63 -14.15
CA ARG A 68 6.74 -7.57 -15.59
C ARG A 68 5.52 -8.05 -16.34
N PHE A 69 5.29 -7.43 -17.48
CA PHE A 69 4.21 -7.81 -18.37
C PHE A 69 4.60 -7.51 -19.82
N THR A 70 4.48 -8.52 -20.66
CA THR A 70 4.68 -8.39 -22.10
C THR A 70 3.32 -8.34 -22.79
N ASP A 71 3.00 -7.19 -23.38
CA ASP A 71 1.81 -6.98 -24.17
C ASP A 71 2.11 -7.17 -25.66
N PRO A 72 1.32 -7.97 -26.42
CA PRO A 72 1.57 -8.19 -27.83
C PRO A 72 1.47 -6.94 -28.71
N LEU A 73 0.72 -5.91 -28.28
CA LEU A 73 0.51 -4.67 -29.02
C LEU A 73 1.38 -3.52 -28.52
N PHE A 74 1.51 -3.40 -27.18
CA PHE A 74 2.19 -2.28 -26.53
C PHE A 74 3.61 -2.59 -26.08
N GLY A 75 4.05 -3.86 -26.20
CA GLY A 75 5.41 -4.27 -25.89
C GLY A 75 5.64 -4.59 -24.42
N TYR A 76 6.89 -4.46 -23.98
CA TYR A 76 7.35 -4.87 -22.66
C TYR A 76 7.15 -3.77 -21.62
N TYR A 77 6.58 -4.16 -20.49
CA TYR A 77 6.41 -3.30 -19.31
C TYR A 77 7.13 -3.92 -18.11
N GLU A 78 7.97 -3.16 -17.45
CA GLU A 78 8.60 -3.53 -16.17
C GLU A 78 8.37 -2.42 -15.16
N ALA A 79 7.88 -2.81 -13.98
CA ALA A 79 7.67 -1.92 -12.87
C ALA A 79 8.56 -2.28 -11.70
N SER A 80 9.10 -1.24 -11.07
CA SER A 80 9.86 -1.30 -9.82
C SER A 80 9.67 0.00 -9.06
N PHE A 81 9.95 0.01 -7.76
CA PHE A 81 9.78 1.22 -6.97
C PHE A 81 10.82 1.36 -5.86
N LEU A 82 11.05 2.60 -5.47
CA LEU A 82 11.84 2.97 -4.31
C LEU A 82 10.91 3.49 -3.22
N THR A 83 11.18 3.16 -1.96
CA THR A 83 10.38 3.63 -0.83
C THR A 83 11.25 3.88 0.39
N GLU A 84 10.93 4.93 1.12
CA GLU A 84 11.45 5.20 2.46
C GLU A 84 10.54 4.55 3.49
N LEU A 85 11.08 4.25 4.67
CA LEU A 85 10.31 3.73 5.79
C LEU A 85 10.10 4.81 6.84
N ASN A 86 8.86 5.00 7.26
CA ASN A 86 8.53 5.91 8.35
C ASN A 86 8.86 5.30 9.70
N CYS A 87 9.53 6.06 10.52
CA CYS A 87 9.65 5.82 11.95
C CYS A 87 8.55 6.61 12.68
N ILE A 88 7.83 5.96 13.58
CA ILE A 88 6.82 6.63 14.41
C ILE A 88 7.51 7.67 15.30
N ASP A 89 6.92 8.87 15.39
CA ASP A 89 7.47 9.93 16.22
C ASP A 89 7.64 9.48 17.69
N GLY A 90 8.82 9.71 18.22
CA GLY A 90 9.16 9.29 19.58
C GLY A 90 9.29 7.78 19.76
N PHE A 91 9.59 7.04 18.68
CA PHE A 91 9.79 5.60 18.74
C PHE A 91 10.84 5.21 19.78
N LYS A 92 10.51 4.21 20.59
CA LYS A 92 11.43 3.61 21.55
C LYS A 92 11.33 2.09 21.50
N PHE A 93 12.49 1.46 21.43
CA PHE A 93 12.54 0.02 21.72
C PHE A 93 12.17 -0.22 23.18
N PRO A 94 11.62 -1.39 23.51
CA PRO A 94 11.45 -1.79 24.91
C PRO A 94 12.78 -1.72 25.66
N GLU A 95 12.72 -1.38 26.94
CA GLU A 95 13.91 -1.30 27.78
C GLU A 95 14.54 -2.67 27.97
N LYS A 96 15.87 -2.70 28.29
CA LYS A 96 16.54 -3.93 28.70
C LYS A 96 15.87 -4.49 29.96
N TYR A 97 15.94 -5.80 30.16
CA TYR A 97 15.38 -6.44 31.35
C TYR A 97 16.03 -5.88 32.61
N ASP A 98 15.20 -5.32 33.47
CA ASP A 98 15.55 -4.82 34.78
C ASP A 98 15.17 -5.91 35.80
N PHE A 99 16.15 -6.46 36.50
CA PHE A 99 15.94 -7.52 37.48
C PHE A 99 15.14 -7.02 38.71
N ASP A 100 15.24 -5.75 39.06
CA ASP A 100 14.49 -5.17 40.18
C ASP A 100 13.02 -4.94 39.82
N LYS A 101 12.79 -4.41 38.61
CA LYS A 101 11.43 -4.22 38.06
C LYS A 101 10.86 -5.47 37.42
N LYS A 102 11.69 -6.49 37.16
CA LYS A 102 11.34 -7.76 36.53
C LYS A 102 10.62 -7.61 35.18
N THR A 103 10.98 -6.58 34.40
CA THR A 103 10.38 -6.26 33.10
C THR A 103 11.45 -5.92 32.09
N GLY A 104 11.15 -6.14 30.81
CA GLY A 104 12.00 -5.73 29.70
C GLY A 104 12.52 -6.86 28.84
N ILE A 105 13.43 -6.54 27.92
CA ILE A 105 14.06 -7.48 26.99
C ILE A 105 15.37 -7.99 27.56
N LEU A 106 15.58 -9.32 27.55
CA LEU A 106 16.83 -9.92 27.99
C LEU A 106 18.00 -9.48 27.10
N THR A 107 19.13 -9.19 27.73
CA THR A 107 20.39 -8.88 27.05
C THR A 107 20.91 -10.15 26.34
N GLY A 108 21.37 -10.02 25.10
CA GLY A 108 21.98 -11.11 24.33
C GLY A 108 21.01 -11.88 23.43
N ASP A 109 19.72 -11.89 23.72
CA ASP A 109 18.68 -12.54 22.89
C ASP A 109 17.52 -11.59 22.62
N SER A 110 17.82 -10.30 22.49
CA SER A 110 16.84 -9.23 22.48
C SER A 110 15.95 -9.28 21.26
N ILE A 111 16.55 -9.40 20.08
CA ILE A 111 15.84 -9.47 18.81
C ILE A 111 15.93 -10.88 18.26
N SER A 112 14.81 -11.55 18.17
CA SER A 112 14.73 -12.92 17.65
C SER A 112 14.59 -13.02 16.14
N GLY A 113 14.31 -11.91 15.45
CA GLY A 113 14.25 -11.83 14.00
C GLY A 113 13.93 -10.45 13.48
N ALA A 114 14.37 -10.18 12.26
CA ALA A 114 14.02 -9.00 11.48
C ALA A 114 13.50 -9.43 10.11
N ARG A 115 12.50 -8.74 9.57
CA ARG A 115 11.94 -9.03 8.26
C ARG A 115 11.41 -7.77 7.58
N LEU A 116 11.56 -7.73 6.25
CA LEU A 116 10.89 -6.76 5.38
C LEU A 116 9.66 -7.44 4.78
N VAL A 117 8.51 -6.82 4.88
CA VAL A 117 7.23 -7.36 4.41
C VAL A 117 6.63 -6.41 3.40
N VAL A 118 6.40 -6.90 2.20
CA VAL A 118 5.79 -6.16 1.09
C VAL A 118 4.34 -6.61 0.98
N PHE A 119 3.41 -5.76 1.38
CA PHE A 119 1.96 -6.03 1.32
C PHE A 119 1.37 -5.51 0.03
N TYR A 120 0.49 -6.29 -0.56
CA TYR A 120 -0.27 -5.90 -1.75
C TYR A 120 -1.74 -6.30 -1.59
N SER A 121 -2.63 -5.57 -2.23
CA SER A 121 -4.06 -5.86 -2.19
C SER A 121 -4.57 -6.48 -3.48
N THR A 122 -3.97 -6.07 -4.59
CA THR A 122 -4.37 -6.45 -5.94
C THR A 122 -3.17 -6.65 -6.85
N TRP A 123 -3.43 -7.19 -8.03
CA TRP A 123 -2.44 -7.38 -9.07
C TRP A 123 -3.09 -7.29 -10.45
N PHE A 124 -2.29 -7.07 -11.45
CA PHE A 124 -2.64 -7.18 -12.85
C PHE A 124 -2.02 -8.45 -13.43
N GLY A 125 -2.75 -9.16 -14.29
CA GLY A 125 -2.26 -10.34 -14.99
C GLY A 125 -2.55 -11.66 -14.29
N ASP A 126 -1.75 -12.70 -14.56
CA ASP A 126 -1.95 -14.06 -14.05
C ASP A 126 -1.56 -14.16 -12.58
N SER A 127 -2.49 -14.65 -11.78
CA SER A 127 -2.34 -14.80 -10.33
C SER A 127 -1.41 -15.94 -9.90
N LEU A 128 -1.25 -16.94 -10.74
CA LEU A 128 -0.49 -18.17 -10.45
C LEU A 128 0.89 -18.19 -11.11
N ASN A 129 1.21 -17.17 -11.86
CA ASN A 129 2.50 -17.07 -12.52
C ASN A 129 3.65 -16.98 -11.51
N ALA A 130 4.68 -17.79 -11.72
CA ALA A 130 5.85 -17.79 -10.85
C ALA A 130 6.70 -16.56 -11.11
N CYS A 131 6.77 -15.69 -10.13
CA CYS A 131 7.56 -14.47 -10.15
C CYS A 131 8.61 -14.46 -9.06
N ARG A 132 9.61 -13.60 -9.20
CA ARG A 132 10.62 -13.36 -8.16
C ARG A 132 10.91 -11.87 -8.06
N MET A 133 10.95 -11.36 -6.84
CA MET A 133 11.41 -10.01 -6.56
C MET A 133 12.68 -9.99 -5.72
N SER A 134 13.45 -8.94 -5.89
CA SER A 134 14.62 -8.61 -5.11
C SER A 134 14.41 -7.30 -4.39
N ALA A 135 14.86 -7.22 -3.14
CA ALA A 135 14.89 -6.00 -2.35
C ALA A 135 16.34 -5.59 -2.07
N TYR A 136 16.65 -4.33 -2.29
CA TYR A 136 17.97 -3.73 -2.03
C TYR A 136 17.83 -2.55 -1.08
N GLU A 137 18.80 -2.40 -0.18
CA GLU A 137 18.88 -1.24 0.69
C GLU A 137 19.34 0.00 -0.09
N LEU A 138 18.73 1.15 0.20
CA LEU A 138 19.16 2.43 -0.35
C LEU A 138 20.38 2.95 0.41
N GLN A 139 21.41 3.33 -0.33
CA GLN A 139 22.63 3.92 0.20
C GLN A 139 22.62 5.44 0.13
N THR A 140 21.68 6.02 -0.64
CA THR A 140 21.46 7.46 -0.77
C THR A 140 20.00 7.78 -0.43
N GLU A 141 19.77 8.89 0.27
CA GLU A 141 18.42 9.38 0.57
C GLU A 141 17.67 9.74 -0.71
N LEU A 142 16.37 9.47 -0.73
CA LEU A 142 15.53 9.86 -1.85
C LEU A 142 15.30 11.38 -1.84
N ASP A 143 15.40 11.99 -3.01
CA ASP A 143 15.00 13.38 -3.17
C ASP A 143 13.46 13.50 -3.19
N ARG A 144 12.93 14.54 -2.58
CA ARG A 144 11.48 14.73 -2.43
C ARG A 144 10.77 15.11 -3.73
N ASN A 145 11.51 15.68 -4.69
CA ASN A 145 10.98 16.17 -5.97
C ASN A 145 11.42 15.25 -7.10
N ARG A 146 10.87 14.04 -7.17
CA ARG A 146 11.23 13.05 -8.18
C ARG A 146 10.17 12.89 -9.25
N TYR A 147 10.67 12.60 -10.43
CA TYR A 147 9.92 12.33 -11.63
C TYR A 147 10.18 10.90 -12.10
N THR A 148 9.41 10.42 -13.08
CA THR A 148 9.49 9.03 -13.58
C THR A 148 10.82 8.67 -14.23
N ASN A 149 11.65 9.63 -14.60
CA ASN A 149 12.98 9.43 -15.19
C ASN A 149 14.10 9.20 -14.14
N ILE A 150 13.73 8.77 -12.94
CA ILE A 150 14.70 8.43 -11.89
C ILE A 150 15.53 7.19 -12.30
N GLU A 151 16.84 7.24 -12.07
CA GLU A 151 17.72 6.08 -12.23
C GLU A 151 17.91 5.40 -10.86
N PRO A 152 17.32 4.22 -10.60
CA PRO A 152 17.41 3.58 -9.31
C PRO A 152 18.82 3.27 -8.84
N ALA A 153 19.75 3.05 -9.78
CA ALA A 153 21.15 2.75 -9.48
C ALA A 153 21.85 3.86 -8.66
N GLU A 154 21.45 5.11 -8.83
CA GLU A 154 21.98 6.24 -8.07
C GLU A 154 21.69 6.15 -6.56
N TYR A 155 20.68 5.35 -6.18
CA TYR A 155 20.22 5.21 -4.80
C TYR A 155 20.70 3.93 -4.11
N TYR A 156 20.59 2.77 -4.81
CA TYR A 156 20.98 1.52 -4.16
C TYR A 156 22.43 1.09 -4.45
N ARG A 157 23.10 1.70 -5.40
CA ARG A 157 24.54 1.49 -5.72
C ARG A 157 25.23 2.76 -6.22
N PRO A 158 25.21 3.85 -5.46
CA PRO A 158 25.73 5.14 -5.89
C PRO A 158 27.21 5.04 -6.26
N ASN A 159 27.62 5.73 -7.30
CA ASN A 159 29.02 5.79 -7.77
C ASN A 159 29.67 4.41 -8.00
N GLY A 160 28.87 3.41 -8.40
CA GLY A 160 29.36 2.05 -8.61
C GLY A 160 29.60 1.24 -7.34
N ALA A 161 29.12 1.69 -6.20
CA ALA A 161 29.16 0.92 -4.95
C ALA A 161 28.49 -0.45 -5.11
N LEU A 162 28.91 -1.42 -4.31
CA LEU A 162 28.26 -2.73 -4.30
C LEU A 162 26.85 -2.60 -3.72
N PRO A 163 25.84 -3.18 -4.39
CA PRO A 163 24.48 -3.15 -3.88
C PRO A 163 24.34 -4.00 -2.62
N ILE A 164 23.62 -3.49 -1.63
CA ILE A 164 23.29 -4.24 -0.41
C ILE A 164 21.97 -4.98 -0.67
N LEU A 165 22.07 -6.28 -0.94
CA LEU A 165 20.91 -7.14 -1.18
C LEU A 165 20.27 -7.54 0.15
N LEU A 166 19.03 -7.12 0.39
CA LEU A 166 18.23 -7.53 1.55
C LEU A 166 17.65 -8.94 1.38
N GLY A 167 17.37 -9.34 0.14
CA GLY A 167 16.92 -10.70 -0.16
C GLY A 167 16.28 -10.82 -1.54
N ARG A 168 16.03 -12.09 -1.91
CA ARG A 168 15.26 -12.48 -3.09
C ARG A 168 14.15 -13.42 -2.67
N ARG A 169 12.94 -13.25 -3.22
CA ARG A 169 11.79 -14.11 -2.92
C ARG A 169 11.01 -14.43 -4.18
N ALA A 170 10.81 -15.73 -4.38
CA ALA A 170 9.82 -16.21 -5.34
C ALA A 170 8.42 -16.06 -4.74
N TYR A 171 7.45 -15.76 -5.57
CA TYR A 171 6.05 -15.60 -5.17
C TYR A 171 5.11 -15.89 -6.35
N THR A 172 3.87 -16.13 -6.03
CA THR A 172 2.70 -16.02 -6.91
C THR A 172 1.79 -14.94 -6.35
N ALA A 173 1.06 -14.21 -7.19
CA ALA A 173 0.16 -13.17 -6.71
C ALA A 173 -0.98 -13.74 -5.86
N TYR A 174 -1.45 -14.95 -6.19
CA TYR A 174 -2.33 -15.73 -5.34
C TYR A 174 -1.50 -16.81 -4.62
N ASP A 175 -1.39 -16.71 -3.29
CA ASP A 175 -0.68 -17.69 -2.48
C ASP A 175 -1.56 -18.93 -2.26
N THR A 176 -1.26 -20.01 -2.97
CA THR A 176 -2.00 -21.29 -2.89
C THR A 176 -1.74 -22.07 -1.60
N SER A 177 -0.74 -21.69 -0.81
CA SER A 177 -0.45 -22.32 0.49
C SER A 177 -1.39 -21.84 1.61
N VAL A 178 -2.12 -20.75 1.40
CA VAL A 178 -3.07 -20.19 2.34
C VAL A 178 -4.46 -20.72 2.03
N THR A 179 -5.11 -21.33 3.02
CA THR A 179 -6.48 -21.85 2.89
C THR A 179 -7.51 -20.70 2.75
N ASP A 180 -8.70 -21.02 2.23
CA ASP A 180 -9.76 -20.04 2.13
C ASP A 180 -10.27 -19.59 3.50
N GLU A 181 -10.24 -20.45 4.51
CA GLU A 181 -10.55 -20.10 5.89
C GLU A 181 -9.57 -19.07 6.45
N GLU A 182 -8.26 -19.29 6.29
CA GLU A 182 -7.23 -18.34 6.72
C GLU A 182 -7.33 -17.01 5.96
N ARG A 183 -7.59 -17.08 4.66
CA ARG A 183 -7.72 -15.90 3.78
C ARG A 183 -8.89 -15.00 4.16
N ASN A 184 -9.99 -15.62 4.61
CA ASN A 184 -11.21 -14.93 5.00
C ASN A 184 -11.34 -14.75 6.52
N ALA A 185 -10.36 -15.19 7.30
CA ALA A 185 -10.37 -15.08 8.75
C ALA A 185 -10.42 -13.60 9.21
N THR A 186 -11.25 -13.37 10.22
CA THR A 186 -11.38 -12.07 10.87
C THR A 186 -11.05 -12.18 12.35
N ASP A 187 -10.64 -11.06 12.95
CA ASP A 187 -10.50 -10.95 14.41
C ASP A 187 -11.85 -10.75 15.10
N GLU A 188 -11.83 -10.63 16.42
CA GLU A 188 -13.03 -10.39 17.25
C GLU A 188 -13.77 -9.07 16.92
N TYR A 189 -13.11 -8.15 16.20
CA TYR A 189 -13.67 -6.87 15.76
C TYR A 189 -14.11 -6.88 14.28
N GLY A 190 -14.04 -8.04 13.59
CA GLY A 190 -14.41 -8.19 12.19
C GLY A 190 -13.35 -7.72 11.19
N ASN A 191 -12.15 -7.37 11.63
CA ASN A 191 -11.06 -6.98 10.72
C ASN A 191 -10.40 -8.22 10.12
N LYS A 192 -10.04 -8.16 8.84
CA LYS A 192 -9.27 -9.23 8.19
C LYS A 192 -7.94 -9.45 8.92
N THR A 193 -7.58 -10.71 9.12
CA THR A 193 -6.29 -11.09 9.75
C THR A 193 -5.23 -11.47 8.72
N TYR A 194 -5.63 -11.88 7.52
CA TYR A 194 -4.75 -12.19 6.42
C TYR A 194 -4.61 -11.01 5.45
N TYR A 195 -3.37 -10.71 5.11
CA TYR A 195 -3.00 -9.73 4.08
C TYR A 195 -1.95 -10.37 3.16
N PRO A 196 -2.21 -10.45 1.84
CA PRO A 196 -1.23 -10.96 0.89
C PRO A 196 0.09 -10.21 1.01
N SER A 197 1.19 -10.95 1.06
CA SER A 197 2.50 -10.31 1.25
C SER A 197 3.66 -11.18 0.81
N VAL A 198 4.75 -10.54 0.39
CA VAL A 198 6.04 -11.18 0.16
C VAL A 198 6.99 -10.80 1.29
N VAL A 199 7.58 -11.82 1.95
CA VAL A 199 8.37 -11.63 3.16
C VAL A 199 9.85 -11.91 2.89
N PHE A 200 10.71 -10.94 3.17
CA PHE A 200 12.16 -11.09 3.18
C PHE A 200 12.65 -11.22 4.61
N THR A 201 13.33 -12.32 4.91
CA THR A 201 14.01 -12.47 6.20
C THR A 201 15.33 -11.69 6.16
N LEU A 202 15.49 -10.76 7.07
CA LEU A 202 16.69 -9.94 7.19
C LEU A 202 17.64 -10.53 8.24
N ASP A 203 18.92 -10.16 8.15
CA ASP A 203 19.87 -10.48 9.19
C ASP A 203 19.47 -9.78 10.51
N LYS A 204 19.20 -10.59 11.54
CA LYS A 204 18.72 -10.10 12.83
C LYS A 204 19.77 -9.26 13.57
N ASP A 205 21.04 -9.53 13.32
CA ASP A 205 22.11 -8.80 14.01
C ASP A 205 22.29 -7.40 13.40
N THR A 206 22.29 -7.31 12.09
CA THR A 206 22.40 -6.04 11.37
C THR A 206 21.13 -5.16 11.53
N TYR A 207 19.94 -5.72 11.23
CA TYR A 207 18.67 -4.96 11.18
C TYR A 207 17.84 -5.04 12.47
N GLY A 208 18.32 -5.77 13.46
CA GLY A 208 17.65 -5.94 14.73
C GLY A 208 18.51 -5.51 15.91
N ASN A 209 19.47 -6.34 16.30
CA ASN A 209 20.29 -6.11 17.48
C ASN A 209 21.14 -4.82 17.37
N ASN A 210 21.71 -4.57 16.19
CA ASN A 210 22.49 -3.36 15.95
C ASN A 210 21.64 -2.10 16.07
N TRP A 211 20.41 -2.09 15.50
CA TRP A 211 19.51 -0.97 15.64
C TRP A 211 18.99 -0.79 17.07
N PHE A 212 18.77 -1.91 17.78
CA PHE A 212 18.43 -1.85 19.20
C PHE A 212 19.52 -1.18 20.02
N ASN A 213 20.78 -1.54 19.80
CA ASN A 213 21.90 -0.91 20.47
C ASN A 213 22.06 0.57 20.06
N LEU A 214 22.00 0.85 18.76
CA LEU A 214 22.03 2.21 18.22
C LEU A 214 20.93 3.11 18.82
N SER A 215 19.77 2.58 19.08
CA SER A 215 18.67 3.33 19.72
C SER A 215 18.95 3.70 21.17
N LYS A 216 19.87 3.01 21.84
CA LYS A 216 20.32 3.32 23.20
C LYS A 216 21.47 4.33 23.22
N GLU A 217 22.34 4.23 22.24
CA GLU A 217 23.48 5.13 22.08
C GLU A 217 23.06 6.47 21.46
N HIS A 218 22.13 6.41 20.49
CA HIS A 218 21.66 7.54 19.70
C HIS A 218 20.12 7.57 19.61
N PRO A 219 19.41 7.81 20.72
CA PRO A 219 17.95 7.84 20.70
C PRO A 219 17.37 8.92 19.78
N GLU A 220 18.15 9.98 19.49
CA GLU A 220 17.78 11.05 18.57
C GLU A 220 17.59 10.55 17.12
N TYR A 221 18.24 9.48 16.70
CA TYR A 221 18.10 8.90 15.35
C TYR A 221 16.74 8.24 15.14
N PHE A 222 16.06 7.88 16.23
CA PHE A 222 14.74 7.25 16.22
C PHE A 222 13.61 8.23 16.62
N LYS A 223 13.90 9.51 16.69
CA LYS A 223 12.96 10.54 17.14
C LYS A 223 11.81 10.73 16.15
N ASN A 224 12.08 10.66 14.86
CA ASN A 224 11.12 10.82 13.78
C ASN A 224 11.65 10.20 12.49
N SER A 225 10.83 10.16 11.45
CA SER A 225 11.19 9.59 10.15
C SER A 225 12.38 10.26 9.49
N LYS A 226 12.52 11.59 9.61
CA LYS A 226 13.62 12.33 8.99
C LYS A 226 14.98 11.90 9.56
N GLU A 227 15.09 11.85 10.88
CA GLU A 227 16.31 11.45 11.56
C GLU A 227 16.62 9.96 11.34
N PHE A 228 15.60 9.13 11.32
CA PHE A 228 15.72 7.71 11.03
C PHE A 228 16.25 7.44 9.60
N ILE A 229 15.66 8.06 8.61
CA ILE A 229 16.07 7.91 7.20
C ILE A 229 17.53 8.39 7.01
N LYS A 230 17.87 9.51 7.61
CA LYS A 230 19.21 10.09 7.50
C LYS A 230 20.29 9.22 8.13
N ASN A 231 20.05 8.69 9.35
CA ASN A 231 21.09 8.13 10.19
C ASN A 231 21.05 6.60 10.33
N VAL A 232 19.88 5.96 10.04
CA VAL A 232 19.70 4.54 10.31
C VAL A 232 19.41 3.75 9.03
N PHE A 233 18.36 4.12 8.28
CA PHE A 233 17.92 3.34 7.12
C PHE A 233 17.24 4.22 6.07
N LYS A 234 17.88 4.37 4.93
CA LYS A 234 17.43 5.30 3.88
C LYS A 234 16.25 4.79 3.05
N GLY A 235 15.93 3.50 3.16
CA GLY A 235 14.82 2.90 2.44
C GLY A 235 15.20 1.68 1.62
N VAL A 236 14.32 1.28 0.71
CA VAL A 236 14.49 0.07 -0.11
C VAL A 236 14.14 0.33 -1.57
N TYR A 237 14.85 -0.36 -2.44
CA TYR A 237 14.50 -0.53 -3.85
C TYR A 237 13.98 -1.94 -4.06
N ILE A 238 12.76 -2.07 -4.58
CA ILE A 238 12.10 -3.35 -4.86
C ILE A 238 11.88 -3.46 -6.36
N LYS A 239 12.40 -4.55 -6.94
CA LYS A 239 12.27 -4.83 -8.37
C LYS A 239 11.92 -6.28 -8.65
N SER A 240 11.28 -6.52 -9.77
CA SER A 240 11.14 -7.86 -10.34
C SER A 240 12.46 -8.27 -11.01
N ASP A 241 12.91 -9.49 -10.78
CA ASP A 241 14.09 -10.06 -11.44
C ASP A 241 13.81 -11.38 -12.16
N TYR A 242 12.57 -11.89 -12.06
CA TYR A 242 12.11 -13.08 -12.77
C TYR A 242 10.58 -13.11 -12.85
N GLY A 243 10.06 -13.70 -13.92
CA GLY A 243 8.63 -13.85 -14.21
C GLY A 243 8.15 -12.77 -15.17
N ASP A 244 7.08 -13.09 -15.93
CA ASP A 244 6.40 -12.20 -16.86
C ASP A 244 4.90 -12.51 -16.81
N GLY A 245 4.07 -11.50 -16.97
CA GLY A 245 2.61 -11.66 -16.96
C GLY A 245 1.93 -11.28 -15.63
N THR A 246 2.66 -10.77 -14.63
CA THR A 246 2.08 -10.36 -13.35
C THR A 246 2.74 -9.10 -12.81
N VAL A 247 1.92 -8.13 -12.40
CA VAL A 247 2.34 -6.90 -11.73
C VAL A 247 1.57 -6.74 -10.44
N LEU A 248 2.25 -6.72 -9.29
CA LEU A 248 1.64 -6.48 -7.97
C LEU A 248 1.42 -4.98 -7.72
N TYR A 249 0.31 -4.65 -7.06
CA TYR A 249 -0.01 -3.33 -6.55
C TYR A 249 0.28 -3.32 -5.05
N VAL A 250 1.44 -2.77 -4.71
CA VAL A 250 1.96 -2.76 -3.34
C VAL A 250 1.39 -1.56 -2.59
N ASP A 251 0.70 -1.85 -1.49
CA ASP A 251 0.07 -0.82 -0.65
C ASP A 251 1.00 -0.34 0.46
N ARG A 252 1.86 -1.24 0.96
CA ARG A 252 2.68 -0.96 2.12
C ARG A 252 3.92 -1.85 2.16
N VAL A 253 5.01 -1.28 2.65
CA VAL A 253 6.23 -2.01 3.00
C VAL A 253 6.54 -1.77 4.46
N ASP A 254 6.62 -2.85 5.26
CA ASP A 254 6.92 -2.79 6.68
C ASP A 254 8.26 -3.45 6.97
N LEU A 255 9.06 -2.82 7.82
CA LEU A 255 10.14 -3.51 8.50
C LEU A 255 9.66 -3.92 9.88
N GLN A 256 9.73 -5.20 10.16
CA GLN A 256 9.20 -5.79 11.39
C GLN A 256 10.32 -6.48 12.17
N MET A 257 10.38 -6.22 13.46
CA MET A 257 11.30 -6.88 14.38
C MET A 257 10.54 -7.72 15.37
N ARG A 258 11.04 -8.91 15.64
CA ARG A 258 10.50 -9.83 16.66
C ARG A 258 11.42 -9.83 17.86
N TYR A 259 10.86 -9.72 19.04
CA TYR A 259 11.61 -9.77 20.29
C TYR A 259 10.80 -10.46 21.39
N HIS A 260 11.49 -10.97 22.41
CA HIS A 260 10.88 -11.51 23.61
C HIS A 260 10.88 -10.45 24.71
N PHE A 261 9.76 -10.34 25.38
CA PHE A 261 9.56 -9.37 26.45
C PHE A 261 9.13 -10.10 27.71
N PHE A 262 9.75 -9.76 28.85
CA PHE A 262 9.36 -10.29 30.14
C PHE A 262 8.41 -9.33 30.85
N VAL A 263 7.38 -9.86 31.50
CA VAL A 263 6.43 -9.14 32.34
C VAL A 263 6.25 -9.87 33.65
N ILE A 264 5.92 -9.13 34.71
CA ILE A 264 5.56 -9.70 35.98
C ILE A 264 4.10 -10.15 35.91
N ASP A 265 3.84 -11.38 36.33
CA ASP A 265 2.49 -11.82 36.63
C ASP A 265 2.07 -11.15 37.95
N THR A 266 1.06 -10.29 37.87
CA THR A 266 0.56 -9.53 39.05
C THR A 266 -0.08 -10.41 40.11
N ALA A 267 -0.52 -11.63 39.75
CA ALA A 267 -1.11 -12.58 40.70
C ALA A 267 -0.06 -13.38 41.46
N THR A 268 1.02 -13.78 40.76
CA THR A 268 2.07 -14.67 41.33
C THR A 268 3.36 -13.90 41.65
N ASN A 269 3.49 -12.67 41.20
CA ASN A 269 4.70 -11.83 41.28
C ASN A 269 5.94 -12.51 40.70
N VAL A 270 5.74 -13.44 39.74
CA VAL A 270 6.78 -14.19 39.06
C VAL A 270 6.94 -13.64 37.63
N PRO A 271 8.17 -13.35 37.17
CA PRO A 271 8.38 -12.94 35.80
C PRO A 271 8.12 -14.13 34.86
N TYR A 272 7.29 -13.92 33.86
CA TYR A 272 7.08 -14.91 32.81
C TYR A 272 7.44 -14.31 31.45
N LYS A 273 7.98 -15.17 30.59
CA LYS A 273 8.30 -14.84 29.21
C LYS A 273 7.01 -14.74 28.43
N ARG A 274 6.59 -13.53 28.13
CA ARG A 274 5.51 -13.32 27.17
C ARG A 274 6.07 -13.58 25.78
N LYS A 275 5.69 -14.70 25.18
CA LYS A 275 5.82 -14.83 23.74
C LYS A 275 4.93 -13.75 23.13
N GLN A 276 5.52 -12.71 22.65
CA GLN A 276 4.76 -11.76 21.86
C GLN A 276 4.55 -12.41 20.49
N SER A 277 3.45 -13.17 20.41
CA SER A 277 2.95 -13.61 19.15
C SER A 277 2.67 -12.35 18.31
N ASP A 278 3.40 -12.17 17.26
CA ASP A 278 3.17 -11.47 15.99
C ASP A 278 2.49 -10.10 15.92
N ARG A 279 1.87 -9.55 16.98
CA ARG A 279 1.01 -8.37 16.88
C ARG A 279 1.58 -7.05 17.41
N LYS A 280 2.79 -7.05 17.95
CA LYS A 280 3.52 -5.81 18.29
C LYS A 280 4.90 -5.81 17.66
N SER A 281 4.96 -6.16 16.37
CA SER A 281 6.10 -5.78 15.58
C SER A 281 6.11 -4.27 15.52
N THR A 282 7.23 -3.68 15.83
CA THR A 282 7.48 -2.29 15.53
C THR A 282 7.40 -2.15 14.03
N ARG A 283 6.36 -1.47 13.56
CA ARG A 283 6.14 -1.22 12.15
C ARG A 283 6.79 0.09 11.80
N LEU A 284 7.79 0.00 10.96
CA LEU A 284 8.26 1.12 10.19
C LEU A 284 7.50 1.05 8.87
N ASN A 285 6.53 1.92 8.67
CA ASN A 285 5.66 1.88 7.50
C ASN A 285 6.24 2.75 6.39
N SER A 286 6.09 2.30 5.16
CA SER A 286 6.36 3.15 3.99
C SER A 286 5.33 4.29 3.92
N SER A 287 5.78 5.52 3.84
CA SER A 287 4.89 6.67 3.66
C SER A 287 5.01 7.30 2.28
N HIS A 288 6.03 6.96 1.53
CA HIS A 288 6.29 7.53 0.20
C HIS A 288 6.86 6.46 -0.71
N GLN A 289 6.06 6.05 -1.65
CA GLN A 289 6.50 5.24 -2.79
C GLN A 289 6.76 6.17 -3.96
N LYS A 290 7.83 5.91 -4.68
CA LYS A 290 8.19 6.67 -5.88
C LYS A 290 8.38 5.73 -7.04
#